data_0d813e45e1742683da7f363c974fa256
#
_entry.id   0d813e45e1742683da7f363c974fa256
#
_cell.length_a   1.000
_cell.length_b   1.000
_cell.length_c   1.000
_cell.angle_alpha   90.00
_cell.angle_beta   90.00
_cell.angle_gamma   90.00
#
_symmetry.space_group_name_H-M   'P 1'
#
loop_
_entity.id
_entity.type
_entity.pdbx_description
1 polymer ?
#
loop_
_entity_poly.entity_id
_entity_poly.type
_entity_poly.pdbx_seq_one_letter_code
_entity_poly.pdbx_strand_id
1 'polypeptide(L)' 'MSERLVNHIREERARLGLTQADLATMAQVSRKTINTVENGVFIPSTVLALRLARALGTNVESLFQIPDAGRPDSVGP' A
#
# COMPACT_ATOMS: atom_id res chain seq x y z
N MET A 1 -11.94 17.64 1.63
CA MET A 1 -10.83 17.28 1.06
C MET A 1 -10.40 15.91 1.42
N SER A 2 -9.91 15.21 0.54
CA SER A 2 -9.54 13.85 0.81
C SER A 2 -8.09 13.78 1.23
N GLU A 3 -7.79 12.81 2.03
CA GLU A 3 -6.44 12.56 2.44
C GLU A 3 -5.75 11.74 1.37
N ARG A 4 -4.45 11.97 1.25
CA ARG A 4 -3.66 11.13 0.40
C ARG A 4 -3.24 9.91 1.18
N LEU A 5 -3.08 8.82 0.48
CA LEU A 5 -2.55 7.60 1.08
C LEU A 5 -1.18 7.37 0.49
N VAL A 6 -0.19 7.29 1.34
CA VAL A 6 1.17 6.94 0.93
C VAL A 6 1.30 5.44 0.99
N ASN A 7 1.88 4.82 -0.03
CA ASN A 7 2.13 3.40 0.02
C ASN A 7 3.57 3.11 -0.34
N HIS A 8 4.07 2.01 0.15
CA HIS A 8 5.44 1.57 -0.07
C HIS A 8 5.48 0.25 -0.83
N ILE A 9 4.45 0.00 -1.64
CA ILE A 9 4.34 -1.27 -2.35
C ILE A 9 5.52 -1.47 -3.28
N ARG A 10 5.88 -0.43 -4.03
CA ARG A 10 6.97 -0.57 -5.01
C ARG A 10 8.28 -0.88 -4.31
N GLU A 11 8.58 -0.19 -3.22
CA GLU A 11 9.81 -0.43 -2.48
C GLU A 11 9.85 -1.85 -1.91
N GLU A 12 8.72 -2.32 -1.39
CA GLU A 12 8.66 -3.66 -0.83
C GLU A 12 8.75 -4.71 -1.92
N ARG A 13 8.13 -4.46 -3.07
CA ARG A 13 8.29 -5.38 -4.20
C ARG A 13 9.75 -5.47 -4.62
N ALA A 14 10.41 -4.31 -4.72
CA ALA A 14 11.80 -4.28 -5.14
C ALA A 14 12.68 -5.04 -4.16
N ARG A 15 12.40 -4.88 -2.87
CA ARG A 15 13.16 -5.57 -1.84
C ARG A 15 13.05 -7.08 -1.99
N LEU A 16 11.89 -7.56 -2.40
CA LEU A 16 11.64 -9.00 -2.52
C LEU A 16 11.85 -9.52 -3.95
N GLY A 17 12.19 -8.65 -4.88
CA GLY A 17 12.37 -9.06 -6.27
C GLY A 17 11.08 -9.45 -6.97
N LEU A 18 9.96 -8.84 -6.59
CA LEU A 18 8.67 -9.18 -7.16
C LEU A 18 8.25 -8.18 -8.21
N THR A 19 7.68 -8.69 -9.31
CA THR A 19 7.04 -7.82 -10.29
C THR A 19 5.63 -7.48 -9.83
N GLN A 20 4.99 -6.52 -10.51
CA GLN A 20 3.59 -6.25 -10.25
C GLN A 20 2.74 -7.49 -10.49
N ALA A 21 3.06 -8.26 -11.53
CA ALA A 21 2.31 -9.46 -11.84
C ALA A 21 2.48 -10.51 -10.74
N ASP A 22 3.69 -10.64 -10.21
CA ASP A 22 3.93 -11.58 -9.11
C ASP A 22 3.07 -11.22 -7.90
N LEU A 23 3.08 -9.95 -7.53
CA LEU A 23 2.32 -9.50 -6.38
C LEU A 23 0.83 -9.66 -6.62
N ALA A 24 0.38 -9.38 -7.83
CA ALA A 24 -1.04 -9.53 -8.18
C ALA A 24 -1.49 -10.96 -7.97
N THR A 25 -0.69 -11.91 -8.41
CA THR A 25 -1.00 -13.32 -8.22
C THR A 25 -1.06 -13.66 -6.72
N MET A 26 -0.10 -13.19 -5.96
CA MET A 26 -0.05 -13.48 -4.54
C MET A 26 -1.23 -12.88 -3.78
N ALA A 27 -1.64 -11.68 -4.17
CA ALA A 27 -2.75 -10.99 -3.51
C ALA A 27 -4.10 -11.32 -4.14
N GLN A 28 -4.11 -12.13 -5.20
CA GLN A 28 -5.33 -12.59 -5.86
C GLN A 28 -6.14 -11.45 -6.46
N VAL A 29 -5.44 -10.53 -7.12
CA VAL A 29 -6.07 -9.44 -7.84
C VAL A 29 -5.38 -9.30 -9.20
N SER A 30 -5.88 -8.41 -10.04
CA SER A 30 -5.26 -8.20 -11.34
C SER A 30 -4.02 -7.33 -11.20
N ARG A 31 -3.14 -7.44 -12.19
CA ARG A 31 -1.97 -6.57 -12.23
C ARG A 31 -2.37 -5.10 -12.31
N LYS A 32 -3.48 -4.82 -13.03
CA LYS A 32 -3.97 -3.45 -13.13
C LYS A 32 -4.32 -2.90 -11.74
N THR A 33 -4.91 -3.73 -10.89
CA THR A 33 -5.22 -3.30 -9.54
C THR A 33 -3.95 -2.91 -8.79
N ILE A 34 -2.90 -3.73 -8.90
CA ILE A 34 -1.64 -3.40 -8.23
C ILE A 34 -1.10 -2.08 -8.76
N ASN A 35 -1.13 -1.91 -10.08
CA ASN A 35 -0.60 -0.70 -10.68
C ASN A 35 -1.35 0.55 -10.20
N THR A 36 -2.67 0.48 -10.13
CA THR A 36 -3.46 1.64 -9.73
C THR A 36 -3.29 1.95 -8.23
N VAL A 37 -3.10 0.93 -7.41
CA VAL A 37 -2.86 1.16 -5.98
C VAL A 37 -1.47 1.78 -5.80
N GLU A 38 -0.46 1.26 -6.48
CA GLU A 38 0.89 1.81 -6.37
C GLU A 38 0.95 3.26 -6.78
N ASN A 39 0.21 3.61 -7.82
CA ASN A 39 0.24 4.97 -8.35
C ASN A 39 -0.69 5.92 -7.60
N GLY A 40 -1.34 5.45 -6.56
CA GLY A 40 -2.20 6.31 -5.75
C GLY A 40 -3.53 6.66 -6.40
N VAL A 41 -3.90 5.95 -7.47
CA VAL A 41 -5.15 6.20 -8.16
C VAL A 41 -6.31 5.51 -7.46
N PHE A 42 -6.04 4.39 -6.82
CA PHE A 42 -7.07 3.57 -6.20
C PHE A 42 -6.69 3.30 -4.76
N ILE A 43 -7.61 3.55 -3.85
CA ILE A 43 -7.41 3.26 -2.44
C ILE A 43 -7.94 1.85 -2.20
N PRO A 44 -7.10 0.93 -1.73
CA PRO A 44 -7.53 -0.45 -1.57
C PRO A 44 -8.54 -0.61 -0.45
N SER A 45 -9.37 -1.64 -0.58
CA SER A 45 -10.23 -2.04 0.52
C SER A 45 -9.35 -2.56 1.66
N THR A 46 -9.95 -2.66 2.82
CA THR A 46 -9.23 -3.21 3.97
C THR A 46 -8.75 -4.63 3.68
N VAL A 47 -9.59 -5.43 3.04
CA VAL A 47 -9.21 -6.80 2.71
C VAL A 47 -8.01 -6.81 1.78
N LEU A 48 -8.04 -5.99 0.74
CA LEU A 48 -6.93 -5.95 -0.19
C LEU A 48 -5.66 -5.45 0.49
N ALA A 49 -5.78 -4.44 1.34
CA ALA A 49 -4.62 -3.93 2.07
C ALA A 49 -3.98 -5.03 2.93
N LEU A 50 -4.81 -5.82 3.59
CA LEU A 50 -4.29 -6.92 4.40
C LEU A 50 -3.64 -8.00 3.56
N ARG A 51 -4.22 -8.30 2.39
CA ARG A 51 -3.62 -9.28 1.49
C ARG A 51 -2.27 -8.81 0.96
N LEU A 52 -2.19 -7.54 0.61
CA LEU A 52 -0.92 -6.98 0.11
C LEU A 52 0.15 -7.02 1.19
N ALA A 53 -0.21 -6.63 2.40
CA ALA A 53 0.76 -6.64 3.50
C ALA A 53 1.25 -8.06 3.77
N ARG A 54 0.32 -9.03 3.75
CA ARG A 54 0.69 -10.41 3.98
C ARG A 54 1.60 -10.92 2.87
N ALA A 55 1.27 -10.62 1.62
CA ALA A 55 2.08 -11.07 0.49
C ALA A 55 3.49 -10.50 0.55
N LEU A 56 3.62 -9.28 1.04
CA LEU A 56 4.92 -8.62 1.11
C LEU A 56 5.64 -8.86 2.44
N GLY A 57 5.05 -9.64 3.33
CA GLY A 57 5.70 -9.98 4.59
C GLY A 57 5.80 -8.82 5.56
N THR A 58 4.87 -7.89 5.49
CA THR A 58 4.86 -6.72 6.35
C THR A 58 3.46 -6.54 6.91
N ASN A 59 3.19 -5.40 7.53
CA ASN A 59 1.88 -5.10 8.06
C ASN A 59 1.32 -3.86 7.38
N VAL A 60 0.02 -3.65 7.56
CA VAL A 60 -0.66 -2.57 6.86
C VAL A 60 -0.10 -1.21 7.23
N GLU A 61 0.23 -1.01 8.51
CA GLU A 61 0.72 0.29 8.94
C GLU A 61 2.09 0.61 8.38
N SER A 62 2.89 -0.40 8.10
CA SER A 62 4.18 -0.17 7.46
C SER A 62 4.03 0.05 5.98
N LEU A 63 3.02 -0.56 5.37
CA LEU A 63 2.84 -0.51 3.93
C LEU A 63 2.08 0.73 3.49
N PHE A 64 1.11 1.18 4.27
CA PHE A 64 0.26 2.32 3.95
C PHE A 64 0.28 3.32 5.08
N GLN A 65 0.38 4.58 4.73
CA GLN A 65 0.44 5.64 5.74
C GLN A 65 -0.31 6.85 5.28
N ILE A 66 -0.86 7.57 6.25
CA ILE A 66 -1.44 8.87 5.99
C ILE A 66 -0.34 9.88 6.24
N PRO A 67 -0.07 10.78 5.28
CA PRO A 67 1.00 11.74 5.46
C PRO A 67 0.80 12.56 6.72
N ASP A 68 1.90 12.82 7.38
CA ASP A 68 1.86 13.56 8.60
C ASP A 68 1.91 15.02 8.41
N ALA A 69 2.05 15.48 7.21
CA ALA A 69 2.20 16.87 6.92
C ALA A 69 1.03 17.61 7.49
N GLY A 70 1.30 18.62 8.22
CA GLY A 70 0.24 19.41 8.82
C GLY A 70 -0.31 18.87 10.11
N ARG A 71 0.16 17.72 10.55
CA ARG A 71 -0.29 17.23 11.79
C ARG A 71 0.45 17.84 12.88
N PRO A 72 -0.11 18.44 13.68
CA PRO A 72 0.57 19.01 14.74
C PRO A 72 0.88 18.01 15.76
N ASP A 73 1.31 17.86 15.88
CA ASP A 73 1.31 17.17 16.68
C ASP A 73 0.61 16.49 17.13
N SER A 74 0.28 16.35 16.68
CA SER A 74 -0.40 15.81 16.81
C SER A 74 -0.84 15.51 17.64
N VAL A 75 -0.92 15.86 17.91
CA VAL A 75 -1.39 15.70 18.59
C VAL A 75 -1.58 15.19 19.37
N GLY A 76 -1.47 15.14 19.65
CA GLY A 76 -1.67 14.63 20.33
C GLY A 76 -2.03 14.38 20.90
N PRO A 77 -2.24 14.25 21.38
CA PRO A 77 -2.77 13.79 22.05
C PRO A 77 -2.92 13.61 22.23
#